data_bffa49c594ab2af3ce92e120ad8d5219
#
_entry.id   bffa49c594ab2af3ce92e120ad8d5219
#
_cell.length_a   1.000
_cell.length_b   1.000
_cell.length_c   1.000
_cell.angle_alpha   90.00
_cell.angle_beta   90.00
_cell.angle_gamma   90.00
#
_symmetry.space_group_name_H-M   'P 1'
#
loop_
_entity.id
_entity.type
_entity.pdbx_description
1 polymer ?
#
loop_
_entity_poly.entity_id
_entity_poly.type
_entity_poly.pdbx_seq_one_letter_code
_entity_poly.pdbx_strand_id
1 'polypeptide(L)'
;MAVIQISRIQHRRGLESDLPNLASAELGWSVDTRKLYIGNGTIEEGAPSLGRTEILTQYSIIDFQTTFTANIIALQSNLVLVNGNVTALSTRVSTLESGSLLSTSVNLLAGASAATITTITANNSVINYTMGQGSSVRTGSITLSRSASTVSFTEEYTETVDTDVVFTMNANATTASLNYTATTAGNLQYRISSFN
;
A
#
# COMPACT_ATOMS: atom_id res chain seq x y z
N MET A 1 9.30 84.49 3.45
CA MET A 1 8.38 83.79 4.39
C MET A 1 8.21 82.35 3.84
N ALA A 2 8.77 81.35 4.51
CA ALA A 2 8.62 79.97 4.08
C ALA A 2 7.28 79.43 4.57
N VAL A 3 6.40 79.08 3.65
CA VAL A 3 5.14 78.42 3.99
C VAL A 3 5.46 76.92 4.23
N ILE A 4 5.45 76.52 5.50
CA ILE A 4 5.52 75.10 5.85
C ILE A 4 4.08 74.58 5.85
N GLN A 5 3.70 73.91 4.76
CA GLN A 5 2.44 73.22 4.70
C GLN A 5 2.62 71.82 5.31
N ILE A 6 2.12 71.62 6.53
CA ILE A 6 2.09 70.32 7.17
C ILE A 6 0.72 69.74 6.85
N SER A 7 0.64 68.89 5.82
CA SER A 7 -0.57 68.09 5.62
C SER A 7 -0.44 66.75 6.37
N ARG A 8 -1.33 66.52 7.31
CA ARG A 8 -1.38 65.27 8.06
C ARG A 8 -2.40 64.35 7.37
N ILE A 9 -1.91 63.32 6.69
CA ILE A 9 -2.77 62.28 6.17
C ILE A 9 -3.08 61.31 7.28
N GLN A 10 -4.34 61.15 7.64
CA GLN A 10 -4.77 60.21 8.67
C GLN A 10 -5.62 59.12 8.00
N HIS A 11 -5.16 57.88 8.14
CA HIS A 11 -5.92 56.74 7.66
C HIS A 11 -6.91 56.23 8.71
N ARG A 12 -7.96 55.55 8.28
CA ARG A 12 -8.86 54.88 9.22
C ARG A 12 -8.12 53.74 9.91
N ARG A 13 -8.41 53.56 11.19
CA ARG A 13 -7.85 52.48 12.00
C ARG A 13 -8.89 51.99 13.01
N GLY A 14 -8.85 50.70 13.29
CA GLY A 14 -9.75 50.05 14.25
C GLY A 14 -9.46 48.55 14.34
N LEU A 15 -10.32 47.81 15.00
CA LEU A 15 -10.31 46.37 14.92
C LEU A 15 -10.72 45.93 13.50
N GLU A 16 -10.27 44.80 13.04
CA GLU A 16 -10.62 44.31 11.69
C GLU A 16 -12.13 44.19 11.51
N SER A 17 -12.83 43.70 12.55
CA SER A 17 -14.31 43.58 12.57
C SER A 17 -15.05 44.90 12.47
N ASP A 18 -14.43 45.98 12.93
CA ASP A 18 -15.08 47.28 13.08
C ASP A 18 -14.69 48.26 11.98
N LEU A 19 -13.77 47.87 11.10
CA LEU A 19 -13.42 48.65 9.93
C LEU A 19 -14.61 48.75 8.97
N PRO A 20 -15.12 49.95 8.69
CA PRO A 20 -16.24 50.15 7.77
C PRO A 20 -15.81 49.81 6.31
N ASN A 21 -16.78 49.83 5.40
CA ASN A 21 -16.48 49.87 3.99
C ASN A 21 -15.67 51.14 3.69
N LEU A 22 -14.49 50.95 3.11
CA LEU A 22 -13.60 52.05 2.75
C LEU A 22 -14.04 52.64 1.41
N ALA A 23 -13.94 53.95 1.29
CA ALA A 23 -14.13 54.59 -0.04
C ALA A 23 -13.05 54.16 -1.02
N SER A 24 -13.30 54.48 -2.32
CA SER A 24 -12.33 54.19 -3.39
C SER A 24 -10.92 54.68 -3.01
N ALA A 25 -9.93 53.80 -3.02
CA ALA A 25 -8.54 54.05 -2.67
C ALA A 25 -8.30 54.56 -1.23
N GLU A 26 -9.31 54.55 -0.35
CA GLU A 26 -9.12 54.89 1.06
C GLU A 26 -8.34 53.78 1.78
N LEU A 27 -7.36 54.16 2.59
CA LEU A 27 -6.56 53.21 3.36
C LEU A 27 -7.15 52.99 4.77
N GLY A 28 -7.22 51.73 5.20
CA GLY A 28 -7.61 51.31 6.54
C GLY A 28 -6.56 50.39 7.18
N TRP A 29 -6.26 50.66 8.46
CA TRP A 29 -5.34 49.83 9.21
C TRP A 29 -6.07 49.08 10.32
N SER A 30 -5.96 47.75 10.32
CA SER A 30 -6.42 46.89 11.41
C SER A 30 -5.30 46.83 12.49
N VAL A 31 -5.63 47.24 13.70
CA VAL A 31 -4.63 47.31 14.81
C VAL A 31 -4.44 45.95 15.48
N ASP A 32 -5.43 45.10 15.47
CA ASP A 32 -5.43 43.75 16.04
C ASP A 32 -4.73 42.75 15.14
N THR A 33 -5.06 42.72 13.86
CA THR A 33 -4.49 41.80 12.87
C THR A 33 -3.28 42.35 12.12
N ARG A 34 -2.97 43.64 12.30
CA ARG A 34 -1.85 44.36 11.64
C ARG A 34 -1.91 44.28 10.12
N LYS A 35 -3.11 44.32 9.58
CA LYS A 35 -3.38 44.29 8.15
C LYS A 35 -3.68 45.67 7.62
N LEU A 36 -3.21 45.93 6.41
CA LEU A 36 -3.50 47.17 5.66
C LEU A 36 -4.52 46.84 4.57
N TYR A 37 -5.55 47.66 4.47
CA TYR A 37 -6.60 47.55 3.48
C TYR A 37 -6.68 48.80 2.61
N ILE A 38 -7.09 48.58 1.35
CA ILE A 38 -7.50 49.63 0.43
C ILE A 38 -8.95 49.45 0.04
N GLY A 39 -9.72 50.51 0.04
CA GLY A 39 -11.11 50.49 -0.38
C GLY A 39 -11.25 50.21 -1.86
N ASN A 40 -12.17 49.31 -2.22
CA ASN A 40 -12.40 48.92 -3.60
C ASN A 40 -13.23 49.99 -4.37
N GLY A 41 -13.90 50.90 -3.67
CA GLY A 41 -14.84 51.82 -4.27
C GLY A 41 -16.23 51.21 -4.46
N THR A 42 -17.02 51.83 -5.33
CA THR A 42 -18.39 51.39 -5.64
C THR A 42 -18.44 50.63 -6.98
N ILE A 43 -19.51 49.83 -7.16
CA ILE A 43 -19.76 49.14 -8.43
C ILE A 43 -19.89 50.13 -9.60
N GLU A 44 -20.43 51.31 -9.34
CA GLU A 44 -20.60 52.39 -10.32
C GLU A 44 -19.24 52.96 -10.78
N GLU A 45 -18.21 52.89 -9.92
CA GLU A 45 -16.85 53.24 -10.24
C GLU A 45 -16.08 52.10 -10.93
N GLY A 46 -16.74 50.95 -11.19
CA GLY A 46 -16.15 49.78 -11.84
C GLY A 46 -15.49 48.79 -10.90
N ALA A 47 -15.73 48.88 -9.58
CA ALA A 47 -15.21 47.91 -8.65
C ALA A 47 -15.88 46.54 -8.84
N PRO A 48 -15.14 45.43 -8.83
CA PRO A 48 -15.72 44.08 -8.98
C PRO A 48 -16.56 43.67 -7.79
N SER A 49 -16.32 44.27 -6.63
CA SER A 49 -17.07 44.05 -5.39
C SER A 49 -16.94 45.24 -4.46
N LEU A 50 -18.00 45.46 -3.64
CA LEU A 50 -17.93 46.43 -2.54
C LEU A 50 -16.98 45.93 -1.45
N GLY A 51 -16.45 46.88 -0.66
CA GLY A 51 -15.63 46.56 0.50
C GLY A 51 -14.17 46.97 0.37
N ARG A 52 -13.29 46.13 0.79
CA ARG A 52 -11.86 46.41 0.87
C ARG A 52 -11.02 45.22 0.41
N THR A 53 -9.85 45.52 -0.16
CA THR A 53 -8.82 44.53 -0.51
C THR A 53 -7.64 44.66 0.44
N GLU A 54 -7.17 43.55 0.96
CA GLU A 54 -5.97 43.50 1.80
C GLU A 54 -4.73 43.78 0.95
N ILE A 55 -3.92 44.73 1.40
CA ILE A 55 -2.55 44.92 0.90
C ILE A 55 -1.63 44.04 1.74
N LEU A 56 -0.92 43.12 1.11
CA LEU A 56 -0.05 42.18 1.82
C LEU A 56 1.00 42.91 2.65
N THR A 57 0.91 42.74 3.95
CA THR A 57 1.92 43.22 4.91
C THR A 57 2.88 42.08 5.28
N GLN A 58 3.96 42.40 5.97
CA GLN A 58 4.87 41.39 6.49
C GLN A 58 4.12 40.35 7.38
N TYR A 59 3.12 40.77 8.15
CA TYR A 59 2.33 39.91 9.02
C TYR A 59 1.42 38.99 8.23
N SER A 60 0.77 39.48 7.16
CA SER A 60 -0.02 38.65 6.26
C SER A 60 0.81 37.56 5.60
N ILE A 61 2.04 37.90 5.21
CA ILE A 61 2.99 36.94 4.62
C ILE A 61 3.42 35.88 5.65
N ILE A 62 3.66 36.26 6.90
CA ILE A 62 4.03 35.34 7.98
C ILE A 62 2.87 34.36 8.25
N ASP A 63 1.63 34.84 8.34
CA ASP A 63 0.45 34.01 8.55
C ASP A 63 0.27 33.01 7.40
N PHE A 64 0.42 33.49 6.17
CA PHE A 64 0.36 32.63 4.97
C PHE A 64 1.46 31.56 5.00
N GLN A 65 2.72 31.94 5.29
CA GLN A 65 3.85 31.02 5.39
C GLN A 65 3.64 29.97 6.48
N THR A 66 3.10 30.38 7.63
CA THR A 66 2.82 29.46 8.73
C THR A 66 1.78 28.41 8.34
N THR A 67 0.68 28.86 7.75
CA THR A 67 -0.39 27.97 7.27
C THR A 67 0.11 27.03 6.16
N PHE A 68 0.87 27.58 5.21
CA PHE A 68 1.44 26.79 4.12
C PHE A 68 2.42 25.74 4.63
N THR A 69 3.30 26.09 5.56
CA THR A 69 4.25 25.16 6.17
C THR A 69 3.53 24.06 6.94
N ALA A 70 2.48 24.39 7.70
CA ALA A 70 1.68 23.39 8.41
C ALA A 70 1.03 22.38 7.44
N ASN A 71 0.49 22.85 6.33
CA ASN A 71 -0.09 22.01 5.30
C ASN A 71 0.96 21.09 4.64
N ILE A 72 2.16 21.60 4.38
CA ILE A 72 3.27 20.77 3.85
C ILE A 72 3.64 19.65 4.83
N ILE A 73 3.77 19.96 6.12
CA ILE A 73 4.07 18.96 7.16
C ILE A 73 2.97 17.91 7.23
N ALA A 74 1.70 18.31 7.17
CA ALA A 74 0.57 17.37 7.16
C ALA A 74 0.59 16.46 5.93
N LEU A 75 0.87 16.99 4.74
CA LEU A 75 1.01 16.21 3.53
C LEU A 75 2.18 15.23 3.59
N GLN A 76 3.32 15.63 4.12
CA GLN A 76 4.47 14.74 4.32
C GLN A 76 4.12 13.59 5.27
N SER A 77 3.42 13.87 6.36
CA SER A 77 2.97 12.85 7.32
C SER A 77 2.01 11.84 6.67
N ASN A 78 1.07 12.33 5.87
CA ASN A 78 0.15 11.47 5.12
C ASN A 78 0.88 10.60 4.09
N LEU A 79 1.90 11.15 3.42
CA LEU A 79 2.70 10.39 2.46
C LEU A 79 3.48 9.24 3.14
N VAL A 80 4.03 9.47 4.33
CA VAL A 80 4.69 8.42 5.13
C VAL A 80 3.71 7.30 5.49
N LEU A 81 2.49 7.65 5.92
CA LEU A 81 1.43 6.68 6.22
C LEU A 81 1.03 5.84 4.99
N VAL A 82 0.81 6.50 3.86
CA VAL A 82 0.46 5.81 2.59
C VAL A 82 1.58 4.86 2.18
N ASN A 83 2.83 5.31 2.25
CA ASN A 83 3.98 4.45 1.91
C ASN A 83 4.09 3.23 2.84
N GLY A 84 3.83 3.40 4.14
CA GLY A 84 3.74 2.30 5.10
C GLY A 84 2.65 1.29 4.76
N ASN A 85 1.46 1.77 4.40
CA ASN A 85 0.34 0.91 3.99
C ASN A 85 0.63 0.15 2.68
N VAL A 86 1.27 0.80 1.71
CA VAL A 86 1.70 0.16 0.45
C VAL A 86 2.72 -0.95 0.72
N THR A 87 3.69 -0.70 1.59
CA THR A 87 4.69 -1.71 2.00
C THR A 87 4.04 -2.91 2.69
N ALA A 88 3.11 -2.66 3.62
CA ALA A 88 2.37 -3.72 4.31
C ALA A 88 1.51 -4.55 3.34
N LEU A 89 0.85 -3.90 2.39
CA LEU A 89 0.06 -4.56 1.36
C LEU A 89 0.95 -5.42 0.44
N SER A 90 2.10 -4.89 0.00
CA SER A 90 3.08 -5.62 -0.81
C SER A 90 3.56 -6.89 -0.09
N THR A 91 3.85 -6.80 1.20
CA THR A 91 4.23 -7.96 2.01
C THR A 91 3.11 -9.01 2.07
N ARG A 92 1.85 -8.59 2.27
CA ARG A 92 0.69 -9.49 2.29
C ARG A 92 0.47 -10.17 0.94
N VAL A 93 0.62 -9.42 -0.15
CA VAL A 93 0.53 -9.97 -1.52
C VAL A 93 1.62 -11.01 -1.74
N SER A 94 2.87 -10.70 -1.43
CA SER A 94 3.98 -11.66 -1.54
C SER A 94 3.75 -12.93 -0.70
N THR A 95 3.16 -12.79 0.50
CA THR A 95 2.80 -13.94 1.35
C THR A 95 1.70 -14.80 0.71
N LEU A 96 0.69 -14.16 0.11
CA LEU A 96 -0.38 -14.86 -0.61
C LEU A 96 0.16 -15.56 -1.86
N GLU A 97 1.02 -14.90 -2.61
CA GLU A 97 1.63 -15.46 -3.81
C GLU A 97 2.57 -16.62 -3.50
N SER A 98 3.39 -16.51 -2.46
CA SER A 98 4.33 -17.57 -2.05
C SER A 98 3.64 -18.76 -1.36
N GLY A 99 2.51 -18.53 -0.70
CA GLY A 99 1.82 -19.55 0.11
C GLY A 99 0.63 -20.23 -0.56
N SER A 100 0.01 -19.65 -1.58
CA SER A 100 -1.32 -20.10 -1.98
C SER A 100 -1.60 -20.24 -3.48
N LEU A 101 -0.89 -19.58 -4.37
CA LEU A 101 -1.30 -19.48 -5.77
C LEU A 101 -0.31 -20.05 -6.80
N LEU A 102 0.94 -20.27 -6.44
CA LEU A 102 1.93 -20.80 -7.36
C LEU A 102 2.00 -22.32 -7.31
N SER A 103 1.65 -22.97 -8.40
CA SER A 103 2.00 -24.37 -8.61
C SER A 103 3.50 -24.48 -8.92
N THR A 104 4.18 -25.39 -8.23
CA THR A 104 5.57 -25.75 -8.54
C THR A 104 5.58 -26.87 -9.55
N SER A 105 6.44 -26.75 -10.57
CA SER A 105 6.62 -27.81 -11.58
C SER A 105 7.93 -28.53 -11.31
N VAL A 106 7.89 -29.87 -11.36
CA VAL A 106 9.06 -30.75 -11.19
C VAL A 106 9.03 -31.80 -12.28
N ASN A 107 10.18 -32.02 -12.91
CA ASN A 107 10.38 -33.13 -13.83
C ASN A 107 10.64 -34.41 -13.04
N LEU A 108 9.82 -35.43 -13.26
CA LEU A 108 10.03 -36.77 -12.72
C LEU A 108 11.01 -37.52 -13.62
N LEU A 109 12.06 -38.05 -13.02
CA LEU A 109 13.10 -38.78 -13.78
C LEU A 109 12.73 -40.24 -13.91
N ALA A 110 13.00 -40.82 -15.09
CA ALA A 110 12.89 -42.23 -15.30
C ALA A 110 13.91 -43.00 -14.45
N GLY A 111 13.47 -44.11 -13.86
CA GLY A 111 14.30 -44.94 -12.99
C GLY A 111 14.54 -44.31 -11.60
N ALA A 112 13.79 -43.28 -11.23
CA ALA A 112 13.90 -42.67 -9.90
C ALA A 112 13.47 -43.67 -8.82
N SER A 113 14.27 -43.72 -7.74
CA SER A 113 13.97 -44.51 -6.54
C SER A 113 14.03 -43.61 -5.31
N ALA A 114 12.90 -43.30 -4.71
CA ALA A 114 12.74 -42.41 -3.55
C ALA A 114 13.36 -41.00 -3.75
N ALA A 115 13.26 -40.46 -4.97
CA ALA A 115 13.72 -39.10 -5.27
C ALA A 115 12.81 -38.06 -4.61
N THR A 116 13.40 -37.04 -3.99
CA THR A 116 12.64 -36.01 -3.26
C THR A 116 12.04 -34.99 -4.22
N ILE A 117 10.73 -34.75 -4.10
CA ILE A 117 9.99 -33.70 -4.80
C ILE A 117 10.10 -32.40 -4.01
N THR A 118 9.77 -32.43 -2.73
CA THR A 118 9.71 -31.25 -1.90
C THR A 118 9.83 -31.59 -0.41
N THR A 119 10.17 -30.60 0.39
CA THR A 119 10.26 -30.69 1.84
C THR A 119 9.23 -29.77 2.49
N ILE A 120 8.49 -30.26 3.46
CA ILE A 120 7.36 -29.59 4.12
C ILE A 120 7.69 -29.40 5.59
N THR A 121 7.65 -28.17 6.07
CA THR A 121 7.93 -27.83 7.47
C THR A 121 6.70 -27.83 8.36
N ALA A 122 5.52 -27.64 7.80
CA ALA A 122 4.27 -27.64 8.55
C ALA A 122 3.89 -29.05 9.06
N ASN A 123 3.14 -29.08 10.15
CA ASN A 123 2.68 -30.34 10.74
C ASN A 123 1.51 -30.96 9.98
N ASN A 124 0.66 -30.13 9.38
CA ASN A 124 -0.45 -30.58 8.57
C ASN A 124 -0.42 -29.86 7.22
N SER A 125 -0.60 -30.58 6.12
CA SER A 125 -0.64 -30.00 4.78
C SER A 125 -1.47 -30.84 3.83
N VAL A 126 -2.02 -30.16 2.82
CA VAL A 126 -2.63 -30.79 1.65
C VAL A 126 -1.82 -30.38 0.43
N ILE A 127 -1.42 -31.36 -0.36
CA ILE A 127 -0.70 -31.18 -1.63
C ILE A 127 -1.65 -31.57 -2.75
N ASN A 128 -2.15 -30.57 -3.48
CA ASN A 128 -2.90 -30.83 -4.70
C ASN A 128 -1.93 -30.91 -5.86
N TYR A 129 -2.08 -31.89 -6.70
CA TYR A 129 -1.15 -32.13 -7.80
C TYR A 129 -1.86 -32.57 -9.09
N THR A 130 -1.19 -32.30 -10.20
CA THR A 130 -1.47 -32.89 -11.51
C THR A 130 -0.14 -33.38 -12.09
N MET A 131 -0.12 -34.60 -12.59
CA MET A 131 1.06 -35.20 -13.16
C MET A 131 0.72 -35.79 -14.53
N GLY A 132 1.67 -35.62 -15.45
CA GLY A 132 1.63 -36.19 -16.79
C GLY A 132 2.81 -37.10 -17.05
N GLN A 133 2.54 -38.28 -17.63
CA GLN A 133 3.55 -39.28 -17.99
C GLN A 133 3.17 -39.89 -19.35
N GLY A 134 3.81 -39.42 -20.41
CA GLY A 134 3.39 -39.73 -21.77
C GLY A 134 1.97 -39.24 -22.07
N SER A 135 1.07 -40.17 -22.38
CA SER A 135 -0.38 -39.88 -22.57
C SER A 135 -1.21 -40.01 -21.28
N SER A 136 -0.60 -40.47 -20.19
CA SER A 136 -1.27 -40.67 -18.91
C SER A 136 -1.29 -39.40 -18.11
N VAL A 137 -2.43 -39.10 -17.47
CA VAL A 137 -2.61 -37.96 -16.59
C VAL A 137 -3.20 -38.45 -15.27
N ARG A 138 -2.59 -38.07 -14.14
CA ARG A 138 -3.12 -38.27 -12.79
C ARG A 138 -3.32 -36.92 -12.14
N THR A 139 -4.47 -36.72 -11.53
CA THR A 139 -4.78 -35.57 -10.71
C THR A 139 -5.29 -36.02 -9.36
N GLY A 140 -4.75 -35.44 -8.29
CA GLY A 140 -5.10 -35.88 -6.95
C GLY A 140 -4.68 -34.92 -5.84
N SER A 141 -4.89 -35.38 -4.63
CA SER A 141 -4.47 -34.70 -3.40
C SER A 141 -3.79 -35.68 -2.45
N ILE A 142 -2.73 -35.19 -1.80
CA ILE A 142 -2.05 -35.88 -0.73
C ILE A 142 -2.28 -35.09 0.53
N THR A 143 -2.96 -35.69 1.52
CA THR A 143 -3.11 -35.11 2.85
C THR A 143 -2.09 -35.74 3.78
N LEU A 144 -1.31 -34.88 4.45
CA LEU A 144 -0.29 -35.34 5.40
C LEU A 144 -0.50 -34.74 6.79
N SER A 145 -0.14 -35.54 7.79
CA SER A 145 -0.03 -35.11 9.17
C SER A 145 1.28 -35.63 9.76
N ARG A 146 2.05 -34.72 10.37
CA ARG A 146 3.36 -35.00 10.97
C ARG A 146 3.36 -34.72 12.46
N SER A 147 3.94 -35.63 13.23
CA SER A 147 4.22 -35.45 14.66
C SER A 147 5.64 -35.94 14.96
N ALA A 148 6.50 -35.01 15.34
CA ALA A 148 7.92 -35.25 15.51
C ALA A 148 8.55 -35.92 14.26
N SER A 149 9.10 -37.12 14.37
CA SER A 149 9.72 -37.87 13.26
C SER A 149 8.77 -38.83 12.54
N THR A 150 7.49 -38.80 12.87
CA THR A 150 6.49 -39.68 12.27
C THR A 150 5.63 -38.87 11.30
N VAL A 151 5.38 -39.41 10.11
CA VAL A 151 4.44 -38.86 9.13
C VAL A 151 3.42 -39.92 8.74
N SER A 152 2.16 -39.50 8.69
CA SER A 152 1.04 -40.25 8.09
C SER A 152 0.54 -39.46 6.91
N PHE A 153 0.25 -40.12 5.80
CA PHE A 153 -0.36 -39.47 4.64
C PHE A 153 -1.35 -40.40 3.95
N THR A 154 -2.29 -39.80 3.27
CA THR A 154 -3.25 -40.44 2.37
C THR A 154 -3.22 -39.76 1.02
N GLU A 155 -3.34 -40.53 -0.04
CA GLU A 155 -3.45 -40.04 -1.41
C GLU A 155 -4.83 -40.41 -1.98
N GLU A 156 -5.52 -39.43 -2.55
CA GLU A 156 -6.76 -39.60 -3.31
C GLU A 156 -6.53 -39.04 -4.72
N TYR A 157 -6.79 -39.85 -5.75
CA TYR A 157 -6.53 -39.43 -7.12
C TYR A 157 -7.48 -40.08 -8.14
N THR A 158 -7.49 -39.49 -9.31
CA THR A 158 -8.07 -40.07 -10.54
C THR A 158 -7.01 -40.03 -11.62
N GLU A 159 -6.97 -41.07 -12.44
CA GLU A 159 -6.04 -41.15 -13.57
C GLU A 159 -6.72 -41.71 -14.83
N THR A 160 -6.19 -41.30 -16.00
CA THR A 160 -6.71 -41.75 -17.30
C THR A 160 -6.20 -43.13 -17.68
N VAL A 161 -4.93 -43.38 -17.40
CA VAL A 161 -4.24 -44.66 -17.55
C VAL A 161 -3.26 -44.75 -16.39
N ASP A 162 -2.96 -45.93 -15.92
CA ASP A 162 -2.04 -46.17 -14.83
C ASP A 162 -0.71 -45.44 -15.06
N THR A 163 -0.33 -44.59 -14.11
CA THR A 163 0.95 -43.96 -14.04
C THR A 163 1.84 -44.77 -13.10
N ASP A 164 3.04 -45.08 -13.47
CA ASP A 164 3.97 -45.89 -12.66
C ASP A 164 4.63 -45.11 -11.50
N VAL A 165 4.01 -43.99 -11.10
CA VAL A 165 4.52 -43.16 -10.03
C VAL A 165 3.90 -43.54 -8.68
N VAL A 166 4.76 -43.84 -7.73
CA VAL A 166 4.38 -44.10 -6.34
C VAL A 166 4.99 -43.05 -5.43
N PHE A 167 4.13 -42.36 -4.68
CA PHE A 167 4.57 -41.39 -3.67
C PHE A 167 4.86 -42.08 -2.34
N THR A 168 5.92 -41.59 -1.69
CA THR A 168 6.29 -42.00 -0.34
C THR A 168 6.64 -40.77 0.49
N MET A 169 6.54 -40.87 1.81
CA MET A 169 6.94 -39.81 2.71
C MET A 169 7.88 -40.29 3.80
N ASN A 170 8.87 -39.45 4.09
CA ASN A 170 9.77 -39.60 5.25
C ASN A 170 9.67 -38.34 6.09
N ALA A 171 9.85 -38.45 7.40
CA ALA A 171 9.89 -37.30 8.29
C ALA A 171 11.07 -37.36 9.25
N ASN A 172 11.50 -36.19 9.67
CA ASN A 172 12.38 -35.97 10.82
C ASN A 172 11.70 -35.02 11.82
N ALA A 173 12.41 -34.59 12.84
CA ALA A 173 11.84 -33.74 13.91
C ALA A 173 11.26 -32.39 13.39
N THR A 174 11.71 -31.90 12.26
CA THR A 174 11.37 -30.56 11.75
C THR A 174 10.66 -30.54 10.42
N THR A 175 10.82 -31.60 9.61
CA THR A 175 10.35 -31.63 8.21
C THR A 175 9.77 -32.97 7.83
N ALA A 176 8.86 -32.96 6.84
CA ALA A 176 8.47 -34.14 6.07
C ALA A 176 8.93 -33.96 4.61
N SER A 177 9.41 -35.02 3.98
CA SER A 177 9.81 -35.02 2.56
C SER A 177 8.88 -35.88 1.77
N LEU A 178 8.28 -35.31 0.71
CA LEU A 178 7.54 -36.05 -0.31
C LEU A 178 8.52 -36.56 -1.32
N ASN A 179 8.56 -37.88 -1.49
CA ASN A 179 9.41 -38.56 -2.44
C ASN A 179 8.57 -39.35 -3.46
N TYR A 180 9.19 -39.73 -4.55
CA TYR A 180 8.56 -40.56 -5.58
C TYR A 180 9.49 -41.63 -6.10
N THR A 181 8.87 -42.68 -6.62
CA THR A 181 9.49 -43.72 -7.43
C THR A 181 8.78 -43.72 -8.79
N ALA A 182 9.52 -43.79 -9.89
CA ALA A 182 8.96 -43.83 -11.24
C ALA A 182 9.91 -44.61 -12.17
N THR A 183 9.38 -45.45 -13.05
CA THR A 183 10.16 -46.13 -14.09
C THR A 183 10.26 -45.28 -15.35
N THR A 184 9.26 -44.45 -15.61
CA THR A 184 9.15 -43.59 -16.80
C THR A 184 9.25 -42.11 -16.40
N ALA A 185 9.80 -41.27 -17.26
CA ALA A 185 9.85 -39.84 -17.03
C ALA A 185 8.48 -39.16 -17.14
N GLY A 186 8.29 -38.12 -16.36
CA GLY A 186 7.03 -37.37 -16.36
C GLY A 186 7.21 -35.94 -15.89
N ASN A 187 6.11 -35.22 -15.78
CA ASN A 187 6.07 -33.87 -15.21
C ASN A 187 5.02 -33.83 -14.10
N LEU A 188 5.37 -33.23 -12.97
CA LEU A 188 4.49 -33.03 -11.84
C LEU A 188 4.32 -31.53 -11.59
N GLN A 189 3.08 -31.08 -11.56
CA GLN A 189 2.72 -29.76 -11.04
C GLN A 189 2.00 -29.95 -9.70
N TYR A 190 2.43 -29.25 -8.67
CA TYR A 190 1.83 -29.37 -7.36
C TYR A 190 1.74 -28.03 -6.63
N ARG A 191 0.83 -27.98 -5.67
CA ARG A 191 0.63 -26.85 -4.77
C ARG A 191 0.44 -27.38 -3.36
N ILE A 192 1.11 -26.76 -2.39
CA ILE A 192 1.02 -27.10 -0.97
C ILE A 192 0.18 -26.06 -0.26
N SER A 193 -0.83 -26.51 0.48
CA SER A 193 -1.59 -25.73 1.45
C SER A 193 -1.28 -26.27 2.85
N SER A 194 -0.69 -25.45 3.70
CA SER A 194 -0.28 -25.85 5.05
C SER A 194 -1.18 -25.24 6.12
N PHE A 195 -1.42 -26.02 7.17
CA PHE A 195 -2.24 -25.63 8.32
C PHE A 195 -1.41 -25.85 9.60
N ASN A 196 -1.39 -24.86 10.46
CA ASN A 196 -0.77 -24.92 11.78
C ASN A 196 -1.82 -25.08 12.87
#